data_aea4625ce4574c2acacd3f24fa2cb6c2
#
_entry.id   aea4625ce4574c2acacd3f24fa2cb6c2
#
_cell.length_a   1.000
_cell.length_b   1.000
_cell.length_c   1.000
_cell.angle_alpha   90.00
_cell.angle_beta   90.00
_cell.angle_gamma   90.00
#
_symmetry.space_group_name_H-M   'P 1'
#
loop_
_entity.id
_entity.type
_entity.pdbx_description
1 polymer ?
#
loop_
_entity_poly.entity_id
_entity_poly.type
_entity_poly.pdbx_seq_one_letter_code
_entity_poly.pdbx_strand_id
1 'polypeptide(L)'
;MKTMKRFAARICALFVVLTVSLTALVPAAFAATKAQLPDLPSSQCVVDDANILSSSTKTAIENLNAQLTQQCEGAQIGVLTVDYTGSLSTEDYAVQAANTWGLGSSSKNN
;
A
#
# COMPACT_ATOMS: atom_id res chain seq x y z
N MET A 1 -41.87 -48.41 -7.79
CA MET A 1 -41.71 -47.16 -8.55
C MET A 1 -41.82 -45.88 -7.70
N LYS A 2 -42.71 -45.75 -6.78
CA LYS A 2 -42.83 -44.56 -5.91
C LYS A 2 -41.62 -44.36 -4.98
N THR A 3 -41.00 -45.41 -4.48
CA THR A 3 -39.82 -45.37 -3.61
C THR A 3 -38.56 -44.93 -4.34
N MET A 4 -38.32 -45.33 -5.59
CA MET A 4 -37.18 -44.93 -6.39
C MET A 4 -37.21 -43.44 -6.75
N LYS A 5 -38.40 -42.89 -7.04
CA LYS A 5 -38.54 -41.43 -7.34
C LYS A 5 -38.23 -40.58 -6.10
N ARG A 6 -38.56 -41.02 -4.91
CA ARG A 6 -38.24 -40.32 -3.66
C ARG A 6 -36.77 -40.42 -3.29
N PHE A 7 -36.10 -41.51 -3.67
CA PHE A 7 -34.66 -41.69 -3.46
C PHE A 7 -33.84 -40.79 -4.40
N ALA A 8 -34.22 -40.72 -5.68
CA ALA A 8 -33.59 -39.83 -6.65
C ALA A 8 -33.76 -38.34 -6.28
N ALA A 9 -34.95 -37.93 -5.80
CA ALA A 9 -35.20 -36.58 -5.35
C ALA A 9 -34.34 -36.18 -4.13
N ARG A 10 -34.12 -37.13 -3.20
CA ARG A 10 -33.26 -36.89 -2.03
C ARG A 10 -31.79 -36.81 -2.36
N ILE A 11 -31.31 -37.59 -3.34
CA ILE A 11 -29.94 -37.53 -3.83
C ILE A 11 -29.69 -36.22 -4.59
N CYS A 12 -30.62 -35.77 -5.42
CA CYS A 12 -30.51 -34.46 -6.10
C CYS A 12 -30.52 -33.29 -5.10
N ALA A 13 -31.37 -33.35 -4.04
CA ALA A 13 -31.39 -32.33 -3.00
C ALA A 13 -30.07 -32.27 -2.20
N LEU A 14 -29.46 -33.42 -1.91
CA LEU A 14 -28.18 -33.52 -1.25
C LEU A 14 -27.03 -32.98 -2.14
N PHE A 15 -27.09 -33.25 -3.45
CA PHE A 15 -26.09 -32.71 -4.40
C PHE A 15 -26.20 -31.19 -4.55
N VAL A 16 -27.40 -30.64 -4.58
CA VAL A 16 -27.61 -29.17 -4.66
C VAL A 16 -27.14 -28.48 -3.39
N VAL A 17 -27.37 -29.05 -2.22
CA VAL A 17 -26.87 -28.49 -0.95
C VAL A 17 -25.35 -28.58 -0.88
N LEU A 18 -24.74 -29.64 -1.38
CA LEU A 18 -23.28 -29.79 -1.39
C LEU A 18 -22.58 -28.82 -2.39
N THR A 19 -23.21 -28.54 -3.53
CA THR A 19 -22.68 -27.59 -4.51
C THR A 19 -22.83 -26.13 -4.04
N VAL A 20 -23.89 -25.79 -3.33
CA VAL A 20 -24.11 -24.46 -2.78
C VAL A 20 -23.14 -24.17 -1.62
N SER A 21 -22.80 -25.18 -0.80
CA SER A 21 -21.80 -24.98 0.28
C SER A 21 -20.36 -24.89 -0.22
N LEU A 22 -20.04 -25.38 -1.41
CA LEU A 22 -18.69 -25.31 -1.98
C LEU A 22 -18.39 -23.95 -2.63
N THR A 23 -19.41 -23.16 -2.98
CA THR A 23 -19.24 -21.82 -3.53
C THR A 23 -19.03 -20.73 -2.47
N ALA A 24 -19.23 -21.05 -1.19
CA ALA A 24 -19.02 -20.11 -0.09
C ALA A 24 -17.55 -20.03 0.39
N LEU A 25 -16.66 -20.87 -0.13
CA LEU A 25 -15.21 -20.77 0.04
C LEU A 25 -14.59 -20.03 -1.17
N VAL A 26 -15.09 -18.86 -1.49
CA VAL A 26 -14.30 -17.89 -2.23
C VAL A 26 -13.21 -17.45 -1.23
N PRO A 27 -11.93 -17.77 -1.46
CA PRO A 27 -10.88 -17.14 -0.66
C PRO A 27 -11.13 -15.64 -0.80
N ALA A 28 -11.29 -14.95 0.32
CA ALA A 28 -11.24 -13.51 0.33
C ALA A 28 -10.00 -13.16 -0.49
N ALA A 29 -10.21 -12.62 -1.69
CA ALA A 29 -9.13 -12.13 -2.50
C ALA A 29 -8.32 -11.26 -1.53
N PHE A 30 -7.06 -11.60 -1.33
CA PHE A 30 -6.14 -10.74 -0.63
C PHE A 30 -6.13 -9.46 -1.46
N ALA A 31 -7.04 -8.54 -1.14
CA ALA A 31 -6.88 -7.17 -1.53
C ALA A 31 -5.50 -6.81 -0.97
N ALA A 32 -4.53 -6.68 -1.86
CA ALA A 32 -3.21 -6.23 -1.47
C ALA A 32 -3.46 -4.96 -0.66
N THR A 33 -3.25 -5.06 0.65
CA THR A 33 -3.54 -3.96 1.56
C THR A 33 -2.56 -2.88 1.15
N LYS A 34 -3.07 -1.86 0.45
CA LYS A 34 -2.25 -0.71 0.07
C LYS A 34 -1.62 -0.21 1.36
N ALA A 35 -0.29 -0.15 1.40
CA ALA A 35 0.39 0.33 2.59
C ALA A 35 -0.15 1.71 2.94
N GLN A 36 -0.46 1.92 4.20
CA GLN A 36 -0.87 3.22 4.69
C GLN A 36 0.39 4.09 4.78
N LEU A 37 0.54 4.98 3.79
CA LEU A 37 1.63 5.93 3.73
C LEU A 37 1.24 7.19 4.51
N PRO A 38 2.13 7.76 5.33
CA PRO A 38 1.92 9.08 5.90
C PRO A 38 1.84 10.14 4.79
N ASP A 39 1.00 11.14 4.99
CA ASP A 39 0.93 12.29 4.09
C ASP A 39 2.20 13.12 4.17
N LEU A 40 2.71 13.57 3.03
CA LEU A 40 3.80 14.54 2.99
C LEU A 40 3.21 15.95 3.21
N PRO A 41 3.59 16.66 4.28
CA PRO A 41 3.17 18.05 4.46
C PRO A 41 3.67 18.93 3.32
N SER A 42 2.83 19.84 2.86
CA SER A 42 3.12 20.70 1.69
C SER A 42 4.36 21.60 1.82
N SER A 43 4.87 21.78 3.03
CA SER A 43 6.02 22.65 3.34
C SER A 43 7.24 21.91 3.86
N GLN A 44 7.21 20.57 3.87
CA GLN A 44 8.27 19.75 4.44
C GLN A 44 8.63 18.61 3.50
N CYS A 45 9.87 18.15 3.55
CA CYS A 45 10.34 16.97 2.82
C CYS A 45 10.68 15.79 3.76
N VAL A 46 10.56 15.97 5.07
CA VAL A 46 10.86 14.96 6.08
C VAL A 46 9.61 14.57 6.84
N VAL A 47 9.26 13.30 6.80
CA VAL A 47 8.25 12.66 7.62
C VAL A 47 8.92 11.62 8.49
N ASP A 48 9.05 11.90 9.78
CA ASP A 48 9.75 11.05 10.75
C ASP A 48 8.73 10.39 11.68
N ASP A 49 8.00 9.42 11.13
CA ASP A 49 6.95 8.70 11.85
C ASP A 49 7.54 7.77 12.92
N ALA A 50 8.70 7.19 12.67
CA ALA A 50 9.44 6.39 13.64
C ALA A 50 10.12 7.24 14.75
N ASN A 51 10.12 8.56 14.61
CA ASN A 51 10.67 9.52 15.59
C ASN A 51 12.14 9.23 15.98
N ILE A 52 12.97 8.92 14.98
CA ILE A 52 14.37 8.56 15.14
C ILE A 52 15.35 9.69 14.74
N LEU A 53 14.85 10.72 14.06
CA LEU A 53 15.68 11.84 13.61
C LEU A 53 15.71 12.99 14.62
N SER A 54 16.89 13.53 14.85
CA SER A 54 17.02 14.75 15.66
C SER A 54 16.46 15.97 14.92
N SER A 55 16.04 16.99 15.67
CA SER A 55 15.56 18.26 15.09
C SER A 55 16.61 18.92 14.20
N SER A 56 17.89 18.85 14.59
CA SER A 56 18.99 19.39 13.77
C SER A 56 19.16 18.65 12.46
N THR A 57 18.98 17.33 12.45
CA THR A 57 19.02 16.51 11.23
C THR A 57 17.86 16.87 10.30
N LYS A 58 16.66 16.99 10.82
CA LYS A 58 15.48 17.41 10.05
C LYS A 58 15.70 18.78 9.41
N THR A 59 16.17 19.77 10.17
CA THR A 59 16.47 21.11 9.67
C THR A 59 17.56 21.11 8.60
N ALA A 60 18.60 20.29 8.76
CA ALA A 60 19.67 20.19 7.76
C ALA A 60 19.15 19.61 6.43
N ILE A 61 18.30 18.60 6.48
CA ILE A 61 17.69 17.99 5.29
C ILE A 61 16.76 19.00 4.59
N GLU A 62 15.92 19.72 5.33
CA GLU A 62 15.02 20.74 4.76
C GLU A 62 15.80 21.88 4.08
N ASN A 63 16.89 22.36 4.70
CA ASN A 63 17.74 23.37 4.11
C ASN A 63 18.43 22.88 2.82
N LEU A 64 18.93 21.65 2.83
CA LEU A 64 19.53 21.04 1.64
C LEU A 64 18.50 20.88 0.52
N ASN A 65 17.29 20.43 0.86
CA ASN A 65 16.21 20.27 -0.11
C ASN A 65 15.82 21.61 -0.77
N ALA A 66 15.78 22.69 0.00
CA ALA A 66 15.52 24.03 -0.54
C ALA A 66 16.62 24.47 -1.54
N GLN A 67 17.88 24.16 -1.25
CA GLN A 67 18.99 24.45 -2.16
C GLN A 67 18.90 23.60 -3.44
N LEU A 68 18.63 22.32 -3.33
CA LEU A 68 18.48 21.41 -4.48
C LEU A 68 17.35 21.87 -5.41
N THR A 69 16.21 22.24 -4.85
CA THR A 69 15.07 22.73 -5.63
C THR A 69 15.42 23.96 -6.45
N GLN A 70 16.24 24.85 -5.90
CA GLN A 70 16.65 26.09 -6.59
C GLN A 70 17.80 25.89 -7.58
N GLN A 71 18.77 25.04 -7.24
CA GLN A 71 20.02 24.91 -7.98
C GLN A 71 20.05 23.73 -8.94
N CYS A 72 19.20 22.74 -8.72
CA CYS A 72 19.18 21.49 -9.47
C CYS A 72 17.82 21.25 -10.16
N GLU A 73 17.29 22.29 -10.82
CA GLU A 73 16.11 22.21 -11.69
C GLU A 73 14.86 21.62 -11.05
N GLY A 74 14.67 21.79 -9.75
CA GLY A 74 13.53 21.28 -9.01
C GLY A 74 13.75 19.89 -8.44
N ALA A 75 14.96 19.38 -8.38
CA ALA A 75 15.29 18.15 -7.69
C ALA A 75 14.87 18.21 -6.21
N GLN A 76 14.32 17.14 -5.70
CA GLN A 76 13.80 17.05 -4.34
C GLN A 76 14.27 15.78 -3.64
N ILE A 77 14.50 15.92 -2.34
CA ILE A 77 14.73 14.79 -1.43
C ILE A 77 13.46 14.60 -0.59
N GLY A 78 12.95 13.40 -0.53
CA GLY A 78 11.95 13.01 0.45
C GLY A 78 12.54 12.03 1.44
N VAL A 79 12.34 12.26 2.72
CA VAL A 79 12.77 11.36 3.79
C VAL A 79 11.55 10.87 4.57
N LEU A 80 11.42 9.56 4.64
CA LEU A 80 10.36 8.91 5.40
C LEU A 80 10.98 7.87 6.33
N THR A 81 10.70 7.99 7.62
CA THR A 81 11.01 6.95 8.60
C THR A 81 9.73 6.34 9.13
N VAL A 82 9.65 5.02 9.19
CA VAL A 82 8.51 4.27 9.71
C VAL A 82 8.99 3.09 10.54
N ASP A 83 8.22 2.68 11.53
CA ASP A 83 8.53 1.48 12.31
C ASP A 83 8.27 0.19 11.53
N TYR A 84 7.34 0.24 10.58
CA TYR A 84 6.90 -0.96 9.86
C TYR A 84 6.33 -0.63 8.48
N THR A 85 6.70 -1.44 7.49
CA THR A 85 6.26 -1.27 6.08
C THR A 85 5.02 -2.10 5.73
N GLY A 86 4.39 -2.75 6.71
CA GLY A 86 3.27 -3.65 6.46
C GLY A 86 3.72 -4.94 5.78
N SER A 87 2.99 -5.35 4.76
CA SER A 87 3.31 -6.53 3.96
C SER A 87 4.25 -6.25 2.77
N LEU A 88 4.67 -5.00 2.59
CA LEU A 88 5.54 -4.60 1.50
C LEU A 88 7.01 -4.79 1.83
N SER A 89 7.83 -5.05 0.80
CA SER A 89 9.27 -4.88 0.91
C SER A 89 9.63 -3.41 1.13
N THR A 90 10.79 -3.14 1.67
CA THR A 90 11.28 -1.76 1.86
C THR A 90 11.34 -1.00 0.52
N GLU A 91 11.74 -1.71 -0.55
CA GLU A 91 11.82 -1.16 -1.91
C GLU A 91 10.44 -0.76 -2.44
N ASP A 92 9.46 -1.68 -2.36
CA ASP A 92 8.09 -1.40 -2.83
C ASP A 92 7.44 -0.26 -2.03
N TYR A 93 7.71 -0.21 -0.72
CA TYR A 93 7.21 0.86 0.14
C TYR A 93 7.81 2.22 -0.26
N ALA A 94 9.12 2.28 -0.51
CA ALA A 94 9.80 3.48 -0.96
C ALA A 94 9.30 3.97 -2.34
N VAL A 95 9.09 3.05 -3.28
CA VAL A 95 8.52 3.38 -4.60
C VAL A 95 7.09 3.92 -4.47
N GLN A 96 6.26 3.32 -3.63
CA GLN A 96 4.91 3.83 -3.38
C GLN A 96 4.93 5.21 -2.72
N ALA A 97 5.82 5.46 -1.76
CA ALA A 97 5.97 6.75 -1.12
C ALA A 97 6.38 7.83 -2.14
N ALA A 98 7.41 7.59 -2.94
CA ALA A 98 7.89 8.50 -3.96
C ALA A 98 6.78 8.86 -4.97
N ASN A 99 6.05 7.86 -5.46
CA ASN A 99 4.94 8.07 -6.39
C ASN A 99 3.76 8.83 -5.77
N THR A 100 3.45 8.54 -4.50
CA THR A 100 2.32 9.19 -3.80
C THR A 100 2.64 10.63 -3.47
N TRP A 101 3.89 10.92 -3.07
CA TRP A 101 4.34 12.25 -2.72
C TRP A 101 4.66 13.13 -3.94
N GLY A 102 4.88 12.51 -5.12
CA GLY A 102 5.16 13.24 -6.36
C GLY A 102 6.43 14.06 -6.28
N LEU A 103 7.49 13.48 -5.73
CA LEU A 103 8.79 14.14 -5.59
C LEU A 103 9.42 14.43 -6.95
N GLY A 104 10.16 15.54 -7.02
CA GLY A 104 10.86 15.97 -8.23
C GLY A 104 9.97 16.77 -9.19
N SER A 105 10.41 16.91 -10.42
CA SER A 105 9.72 17.64 -11.49
C SER A 105 9.04 16.68 -12.47
N SER A 106 7.75 16.90 -12.78
CA SER A 106 7.02 16.11 -13.76
C SER A 106 7.56 16.24 -15.19
N SER A 107 8.33 17.29 -15.47
CA SER A 107 8.93 17.56 -16.79
C SER A 107 10.41 17.21 -16.88
N LYS A 108 11.03 16.83 -15.79
CA LYS A 108 12.44 16.49 -15.66
C LYS A 108 12.58 15.11 -15.03
N ASN A 109 13.57 14.37 -15.45
CA ASN A 109 13.87 13.06 -14.87
C ASN A 109 14.85 13.22 -13.69
N ASN A 110 14.35 13.81 -12.60
CA ASN A 110 15.14 14.12 -11.41
C ASN A 110 14.37 13.81 -10.12
#